data_123e6e7e04f385647d135acf3eb7da66
#
_entry.id   123e6e7e04f385647d135acf3eb7da66
#
_cell.length_a   1.000
_cell.length_b   1.000
_cell.length_c   1.000
_cell.angle_alpha   90.00
_cell.angle_beta   90.00
_cell.angle_gamma   90.00
#
_symmetry.space_group_name_H-M   'P 1'
#
loop_
_entity.id
_entity.type
_entity.pdbx_description
1 polymer ?
#
loop_
_entity_poly.entity_id
_entity_poly.type
_entity_poly.pdbx_seq_one_letter_code
_entity_poly.pdbx_strand_id
1 'polypeptide(L)'
;MNILINASNLKAGGGLQVADSICRELYKFTEHKFTVVLSTFLRDTQRSIDGFPNVDTYTYDIKNSLTTIICGRDRYLDNLVAEKGINAVLTIFGPSRWNPKVPHLSGFAISQILVPESPYFRVLRKTDRIKFGIYNWFLEIAFKRSGKYFYTENPFISERLKMLFPSKTVYTVTNYYNQVFDRPSQWREVKLPPFDGVTLLTIATPYIHKNVTIAASTARLLRKKHPDFRFRFVFSFNKEDFHADIKDIEDNFLFVGRVDISECPSLYMQCDIVFVPTLIECFTAAYPEAMRMRKPIVTTDLEFAHGLCGDAADYYSALDSQDCANAIYRVATDDLIRTSIVENGEKQLTHYDDYRQRAMKLVDLTAALR
;
A
#
# COMPACT_ATOMS: atom_id res chain seq x y z
N MET A 1 9.89 -27.38 6.45
CA MET A 1 9.92 -27.31 4.97
C MET A 1 10.94 -26.31 4.51
N ASN A 2 11.40 -26.40 3.24
CA ASN A 2 12.25 -25.39 2.62
C ASN A 2 11.35 -24.46 1.78
N ILE A 3 11.20 -23.22 2.18
CA ILE A 3 10.34 -22.22 1.54
C ILE A 3 11.21 -21.12 0.92
N LEU A 4 10.95 -20.79 -0.35
CA LEU A 4 11.59 -19.64 -0.98
C LEU A 4 10.67 -18.42 -0.89
N ILE A 5 11.17 -17.32 -0.31
CA ILE A 5 10.52 -16.02 -0.30
C ILE A 5 11.10 -15.18 -1.44
N ASN A 6 10.27 -14.83 -2.42
CA ASN A 6 10.70 -14.07 -3.59
C ASN A 6 10.25 -12.62 -3.53
N ALA A 7 11.20 -11.71 -3.43
CA ALA A 7 11.03 -10.26 -3.52
C ALA A 7 11.98 -9.64 -4.56
N SER A 8 12.51 -10.45 -5.48
CA SER A 8 13.48 -10.04 -6.52
C SER A 8 12.92 -9.07 -7.56
N ASN A 9 11.60 -8.97 -7.67
CA ASN A 9 10.89 -8.09 -8.60
C ASN A 9 10.48 -6.74 -8.00
N LEU A 10 10.68 -6.53 -6.71
CA LEU A 10 10.28 -5.31 -6.01
C LEU A 10 11.34 -4.22 -6.18
N LYS A 11 10.93 -3.03 -6.66
CA LYS A 11 11.86 -1.93 -6.97
C LYS A 11 11.51 -0.61 -6.29
N ALA A 12 10.28 -0.42 -5.85
CA ALA A 12 9.82 0.83 -5.26
C ALA A 12 8.51 0.65 -4.48
N GLY A 13 8.13 1.67 -3.71
CA GLY A 13 6.83 1.83 -3.08
C GLY A 13 6.57 0.90 -1.89
N GLY A 14 5.28 0.75 -1.54
CA GLY A 14 4.83 -0.02 -0.38
C GLY A 14 5.23 -1.51 -0.40
N GLY A 15 5.45 -2.10 -1.59
CA GLY A 15 5.91 -3.47 -1.71
C GLY A 15 7.25 -3.76 -1.02
N LEU A 16 8.17 -2.78 -1.00
CA LEU A 16 9.45 -2.91 -0.27
C LEU A 16 9.20 -2.96 1.24
N GLN A 17 8.29 -2.13 1.76
CA GLN A 17 7.93 -2.11 3.18
C GLN A 17 7.25 -3.41 3.62
N VAL A 18 6.38 -3.96 2.77
CA VAL A 18 5.72 -5.24 3.03
C VAL A 18 6.74 -6.37 3.05
N ALA A 19 7.67 -6.42 2.10
CA ALA A 19 8.73 -7.42 2.07
C ALA A 19 9.63 -7.33 3.30
N ASP A 20 10.09 -6.14 3.67
CA ASP A 20 10.89 -5.89 4.88
C ASP A 20 10.16 -6.40 6.13
N SER A 21 8.89 -5.99 6.28
CA SER A 21 8.07 -6.36 7.44
C SER A 21 7.86 -7.88 7.57
N ILE A 22 7.62 -8.60 6.47
CA ILE A 22 7.46 -10.06 6.47
C ILE A 22 8.79 -10.74 6.79
N CYS A 23 9.87 -10.32 6.13
CA CYS A 23 11.19 -10.94 6.28
C CYS A 23 11.71 -10.84 7.72
N ARG A 24 11.45 -9.73 8.40
CA ARG A 24 11.85 -9.53 9.82
C ARG A 24 11.18 -10.48 10.80
N GLU A 25 10.08 -11.14 10.43
CA GLU A 25 9.38 -12.08 11.31
C GLU A 25 9.82 -13.54 11.07
N LEU A 26 10.59 -13.85 10.00
CA LEU A 26 10.93 -15.21 9.59
C LEU A 26 11.73 -16.02 10.63
N TYR A 27 12.52 -15.37 11.48
CA TYR A 27 13.28 -16.04 12.54
C TYR A 27 12.41 -16.79 13.53
N LYS A 28 11.12 -16.46 13.63
CA LYS A 28 10.16 -17.09 14.56
C LYS A 28 9.65 -18.46 14.09
N PHE A 29 9.79 -18.76 12.79
CA PHE A 29 9.27 -20.00 12.19
C PHE A 29 10.41 -21.02 12.07
N THR A 30 10.90 -21.49 13.22
CA THR A 30 12.09 -22.36 13.33
C THR A 30 11.89 -23.77 12.73
N GLU A 31 10.65 -24.19 12.54
CA GLU A 31 10.26 -25.45 11.87
C GLU A 31 10.44 -25.40 10.33
N HIS A 32 10.69 -24.21 9.78
CA HIS A 32 10.95 -23.99 8.35
C HIS A 32 12.36 -23.46 8.11
N LYS A 33 12.90 -23.77 6.93
CA LYS A 33 14.09 -23.10 6.37
C LYS A 33 13.65 -22.17 5.26
N PHE A 34 14.16 -20.96 5.27
CA PHE A 34 13.82 -19.94 4.30
C PHE A 34 15.02 -19.62 3.41
N THR A 35 14.77 -19.62 2.11
CA THR A 35 15.67 -19.04 1.10
C THR A 35 15.05 -17.74 0.64
N VAL A 36 15.61 -16.60 1.04
CA VAL A 36 15.03 -15.28 0.79
C VAL A 36 15.78 -14.59 -0.34
N VAL A 37 15.10 -14.34 -1.47
CA VAL A 37 15.65 -13.66 -2.64
C VAL A 37 15.14 -12.23 -2.69
N LEU A 38 16.03 -11.29 -2.44
CA LEU A 38 15.74 -9.86 -2.33
C LEU A 38 16.27 -9.11 -3.56
N SER A 39 15.55 -8.07 -3.99
CA SER A 39 16.07 -7.12 -4.97
C SER A 39 17.18 -6.25 -4.35
N THR A 40 17.97 -5.60 -5.20
CA THR A 40 19.01 -4.64 -4.77
C THR A 40 18.46 -3.46 -3.97
N PHE A 41 17.15 -3.21 -4.02
CA PHE A 41 16.46 -2.15 -3.25
C PHE A 41 16.15 -2.57 -1.81
N LEU A 42 16.34 -3.85 -1.43
CA LEU A 42 16.08 -4.42 -0.10
C LEU A 42 17.38 -4.77 0.67
N ARG A 43 18.48 -4.07 0.41
CA ARG A 43 19.77 -4.33 1.07
C ARG A 43 19.72 -4.14 2.58
N ASP A 44 18.96 -3.18 3.07
CA ASP A 44 18.83 -2.94 4.52
C ASP A 44 17.98 -4.05 5.17
N THR A 45 16.96 -4.53 4.49
CA THR A 45 16.23 -5.75 4.90
C THR A 45 17.18 -6.93 4.98
N GLN A 46 18.01 -7.16 3.94
CA GLN A 46 18.99 -8.24 3.94
C GLN A 46 19.89 -8.17 5.17
N ARG A 47 20.52 -7.02 5.44
CA ARG A 47 21.38 -6.83 6.62
C ARG A 47 20.68 -7.11 7.94
N SER A 48 19.38 -6.83 8.02
CA SER A 48 18.59 -7.03 9.24
C SER A 48 18.20 -8.47 9.52
N ILE A 49 18.20 -9.34 8.49
CA ILE A 49 17.85 -10.76 8.60
C ILE A 49 19.06 -11.69 8.39
N ASP A 50 20.18 -11.16 7.92
CA ASP A 50 21.44 -11.88 7.89
C ASP A 50 21.81 -12.32 9.31
N GLY A 51 22.05 -13.61 9.48
CA GLY A 51 22.31 -14.20 10.79
C GLY A 51 21.11 -14.84 11.46
N PHE A 52 19.91 -14.79 10.90
CA PHE A 52 18.81 -15.62 11.37
C PHE A 52 19.12 -17.11 11.09
N PRO A 53 19.02 -18.00 12.10
CA PRO A 53 19.53 -19.38 11.99
C PRO A 53 18.78 -20.23 10.95
N ASN A 54 17.58 -19.81 10.59
CA ASN A 54 16.70 -20.51 9.64
C ASN A 54 16.55 -19.79 8.30
N VAL A 55 17.37 -18.75 8.01
CA VAL A 55 17.24 -17.89 6.82
C VAL A 55 18.57 -17.82 6.05
N ASP A 56 18.55 -18.18 4.79
CA ASP A 56 19.63 -17.93 3.81
C ASP A 56 19.20 -16.78 2.89
N THR A 57 20.01 -15.73 2.74
CA THR A 57 19.68 -14.56 1.90
C THR A 57 20.44 -14.54 0.59
N TYR A 58 19.79 -14.05 -0.47
CA TYR A 58 20.33 -13.89 -1.81
C TYR A 58 19.87 -12.56 -2.40
N THR A 59 20.80 -11.84 -3.04
CA THR A 59 20.45 -10.60 -3.78
C THR A 59 20.35 -10.92 -5.26
N TYR A 60 19.19 -10.66 -5.85
CA TYR A 60 18.95 -10.86 -7.27
C TYR A 60 17.83 -9.95 -7.77
N ASP A 61 18.07 -9.26 -8.89
CA ASP A 61 17.05 -8.49 -9.59
C ASP A 61 16.56 -9.30 -10.80
N ILE A 62 15.32 -9.76 -10.75
CA ILE A 62 14.75 -10.55 -11.85
C ILE A 62 14.73 -9.72 -13.14
N LYS A 63 15.21 -10.30 -14.22
CA LYS A 63 15.31 -9.65 -15.53
C LYS A 63 14.01 -9.83 -16.32
N ASN A 64 13.58 -8.76 -16.98
CA ASN A 64 12.48 -8.80 -17.95
C ASN A 64 12.97 -9.37 -19.28
N SER A 65 13.45 -10.63 -19.29
CA SER A 65 13.86 -11.32 -20.53
C SER A 65 12.62 -11.88 -21.26
N LEU A 66 12.76 -12.13 -22.54
CA LEU A 66 11.70 -12.80 -23.34
C LEU A 66 11.32 -14.15 -22.74
N THR A 67 12.31 -14.92 -22.26
CA THR A 67 12.08 -16.22 -21.59
C THR A 67 11.27 -16.06 -20.31
N THR A 68 11.55 -15.04 -19.48
CA THR A 68 10.79 -14.78 -18.26
C THR A 68 9.37 -14.32 -18.58
N ILE A 69 9.21 -13.44 -19.57
CA ILE A 69 7.89 -12.88 -19.93
C ILE A 69 7.00 -13.91 -20.64
N ILE A 70 7.55 -14.69 -21.58
CA ILE A 70 6.77 -15.62 -22.41
C ILE A 70 6.63 -16.99 -21.76
N CYS A 71 7.72 -17.54 -21.20
CA CYS A 71 7.75 -18.90 -20.67
C CYS A 71 7.61 -18.98 -19.16
N GLY A 72 7.67 -17.85 -18.45
CA GLY A 72 7.65 -17.83 -16.99
C GLY A 72 8.89 -18.48 -16.35
N ARG A 73 10.03 -18.51 -17.05
CA ARG A 73 11.25 -19.21 -16.63
C ARG A 73 12.35 -18.19 -16.32
N ASP A 74 12.98 -18.37 -15.16
CA ASP A 74 14.19 -17.67 -14.77
C ASP A 74 15.23 -18.70 -14.33
N ARG A 75 16.34 -18.80 -15.08
CA ARG A 75 17.35 -19.85 -14.88
C ARG A 75 17.97 -19.77 -13.48
N TYR A 76 18.20 -18.56 -12.97
CA TYR A 76 18.81 -18.39 -11.64
C TYR A 76 17.87 -18.90 -10.54
N LEU A 77 16.61 -18.47 -10.57
CA LEU A 77 15.61 -18.89 -9.59
C LEU A 77 15.27 -20.38 -9.72
N ASP A 78 15.19 -20.91 -10.95
CA ASP A 78 14.96 -22.33 -11.18
C ASP A 78 16.09 -23.20 -10.61
N ASN A 79 17.36 -22.79 -10.79
CA ASN A 79 18.52 -23.50 -10.23
C ASN A 79 18.51 -23.41 -8.69
N LEU A 80 18.22 -22.24 -8.13
CA LEU A 80 18.17 -22.06 -6.68
C LEU A 80 17.08 -22.95 -6.03
N VAL A 81 15.91 -23.07 -6.69
CA VAL A 81 14.85 -24.00 -6.25
C VAL A 81 15.35 -25.44 -6.20
N ALA A 82 16.10 -25.89 -7.23
CA ALA A 82 16.64 -27.24 -7.29
C ALA A 82 17.77 -27.46 -6.26
N GLU A 83 18.74 -26.56 -6.19
CA GLU A 83 19.91 -26.64 -5.30
C GLU A 83 19.54 -26.64 -3.81
N LYS A 84 18.54 -25.83 -3.43
CA LYS A 84 18.10 -25.71 -2.04
C LYS A 84 16.97 -26.69 -1.68
N GLY A 85 16.50 -27.50 -2.62
CA GLY A 85 15.40 -28.42 -2.39
C GLY A 85 14.13 -27.74 -1.93
N ILE A 86 13.77 -26.62 -2.58
CA ILE A 86 12.61 -25.80 -2.22
C ILE A 86 11.32 -26.59 -2.45
N ASN A 87 10.45 -26.58 -1.43
CA ASN A 87 9.17 -27.29 -1.48
C ASN A 87 8.02 -26.37 -1.94
N ALA A 88 8.07 -25.08 -1.61
CA ALA A 88 7.06 -24.10 -1.99
C ALA A 88 7.68 -22.69 -2.11
N VAL A 89 7.02 -21.82 -2.87
CA VAL A 89 7.45 -20.43 -3.10
C VAL A 89 6.37 -19.47 -2.65
N LEU A 90 6.76 -18.43 -1.91
CA LEU A 90 5.97 -17.22 -1.67
C LEU A 90 6.58 -16.06 -2.45
N THR A 91 5.87 -15.50 -3.43
CA THR A 91 6.22 -14.23 -4.05
C THR A 91 5.44 -13.12 -3.35
N ILE A 92 6.14 -12.13 -2.77
CA ILE A 92 5.51 -11.06 -1.97
C ILE A 92 4.46 -10.32 -2.79
N PHE A 93 4.81 -9.80 -3.97
CA PHE A 93 3.82 -9.27 -4.92
C PHE A 93 4.21 -9.64 -6.36
N GLY A 94 3.21 -10.13 -7.11
CA GLY A 94 3.33 -10.45 -8.52
C GLY A 94 2.85 -9.31 -9.45
N PRO A 95 2.93 -9.58 -10.76
CA PRO A 95 3.48 -10.79 -11.34
C PRO A 95 5.02 -10.76 -11.31
N SER A 96 5.64 -11.75 -10.72
CA SER A 96 7.10 -11.89 -10.77
C SER A 96 7.59 -12.28 -12.17
N ARG A 97 6.64 -12.60 -13.07
CA ARG A 97 6.88 -13.17 -14.39
C ARG A 97 7.67 -14.49 -14.39
N TRP A 98 8.03 -14.97 -13.22
CA TRP A 98 8.61 -16.28 -13.01
C TRP A 98 7.54 -17.19 -12.40
N ASN A 99 7.43 -18.40 -12.93
CA ASN A 99 6.46 -19.39 -12.52
C ASN A 99 7.22 -20.67 -12.13
N PRO A 100 7.50 -20.88 -10.84
CA PRO A 100 8.24 -22.04 -10.37
C PRO A 100 7.47 -23.32 -10.63
N LYS A 101 8.19 -24.45 -10.70
CA LYS A 101 7.60 -25.79 -10.85
C LYS A 101 7.04 -26.37 -9.55
N VAL A 102 7.36 -25.77 -8.41
CA VAL A 102 6.84 -26.13 -7.08
C VAL A 102 5.60 -25.29 -6.74
N PRO A 103 4.78 -25.71 -5.77
CA PRO A 103 3.64 -24.92 -5.30
C PRO A 103 4.01 -23.45 -5.03
N HIS A 104 3.16 -22.52 -5.48
CA HIS A 104 3.49 -21.10 -5.49
C HIS A 104 2.29 -20.25 -5.04
N LEU A 105 2.48 -19.52 -3.95
CA LEU A 105 1.58 -18.45 -3.50
C LEU A 105 2.13 -17.09 -3.99
N SER A 106 1.33 -16.33 -4.69
CA SER A 106 1.72 -15.01 -5.21
C SER A 106 0.82 -13.91 -4.68
N GLY A 107 1.41 -12.86 -4.10
CA GLY A 107 0.66 -11.68 -3.73
C GLY A 107 0.21 -10.89 -4.95
N PHE A 108 -0.95 -10.28 -4.85
CA PHE A 108 -1.53 -9.47 -5.92
C PHE A 108 -1.75 -8.03 -5.44
N ALA A 109 -1.14 -7.06 -6.12
CA ALA A 109 -1.18 -5.64 -5.76
C ALA A 109 -1.39 -4.71 -6.99
N ILE A 110 -2.17 -5.15 -8.00
CA ILE A 110 -2.43 -4.38 -9.23
C ILE A 110 -3.93 -4.14 -9.39
N SER A 111 -4.45 -3.13 -8.69
CA SER A 111 -5.87 -2.79 -8.69
C SER A 111 -6.43 -2.39 -10.05
N GLN A 112 -5.61 -1.84 -10.95
CA GLN A 112 -6.06 -1.29 -12.24
C GLN A 112 -6.71 -2.33 -13.17
N ILE A 113 -6.37 -3.61 -13.05
CA ILE A 113 -7.00 -4.67 -13.86
C ILE A 113 -8.30 -5.19 -13.24
N LEU A 114 -8.54 -4.90 -11.96
CA LEU A 114 -9.70 -5.41 -11.22
C LEU A 114 -10.86 -4.42 -11.13
N VAL A 115 -10.56 -3.11 -11.26
CA VAL A 115 -11.53 -2.03 -11.04
C VAL A 115 -11.53 -1.09 -12.26
N PRO A 116 -11.94 -1.57 -13.45
CA PRO A 116 -11.93 -0.75 -14.67
C PRO A 116 -12.90 0.43 -14.62
N GLU A 117 -13.91 0.37 -13.74
CA GLU A 117 -14.88 1.43 -13.48
C GLU A 117 -14.33 2.56 -12.59
N SER A 118 -13.14 2.40 -12.00
CA SER A 118 -12.56 3.41 -11.10
C SER A 118 -12.53 4.80 -11.73
N PRO A 119 -12.86 5.85 -10.94
CA PRO A 119 -12.70 7.26 -11.35
C PRO A 119 -11.25 7.60 -11.76
N TYR A 120 -10.26 6.82 -11.36
CA TYR A 120 -8.88 6.96 -11.80
C TYR A 120 -8.74 7.05 -13.32
N PHE A 121 -9.49 6.23 -14.06
CA PHE A 121 -9.42 6.25 -15.52
C PHE A 121 -9.99 7.52 -16.15
N ARG A 122 -10.81 8.29 -15.42
CA ARG A 122 -11.35 9.57 -15.89
C ARG A 122 -10.30 10.68 -15.86
N VAL A 123 -9.34 10.63 -14.92
CA VAL A 123 -8.28 11.64 -14.78
C VAL A 123 -7.08 11.39 -15.71
N LEU A 124 -6.99 10.22 -16.32
CA LEU A 124 -5.95 9.89 -17.29
C LEU A 124 -6.19 10.58 -18.63
N ARG A 125 -5.10 11.01 -19.29
CA ARG A 125 -5.15 11.44 -20.70
C ARG A 125 -5.64 10.29 -21.59
N LYS A 126 -6.35 10.61 -22.69
CA LYS A 126 -6.86 9.59 -23.63
C LYS A 126 -5.76 8.62 -24.11
N THR A 127 -4.58 9.16 -24.45
CA THR A 127 -3.41 8.37 -24.88
C THR A 127 -2.92 7.40 -23.78
N ASP A 128 -2.94 7.84 -22.53
CA ASP A 128 -2.49 7.03 -21.40
C ASP A 128 -3.52 5.94 -21.08
N ARG A 129 -4.81 6.22 -21.23
CA ARG A 129 -5.88 5.21 -21.09
C ARG A 129 -5.71 4.06 -22.08
N ILE A 130 -5.36 4.35 -23.35
CA ILE A 130 -5.11 3.32 -24.38
C ILE A 130 -3.89 2.49 -24.00
N LYS A 131 -2.78 3.14 -23.63
CA LYS A 131 -1.56 2.45 -23.18
C LYS A 131 -1.83 1.56 -21.96
N PHE A 132 -2.58 2.07 -20.98
CA PHE A 132 -2.99 1.29 -19.81
C PHE A 132 -3.89 0.11 -20.20
N GLY A 133 -4.82 0.27 -21.10
CA GLY A 133 -5.66 -0.82 -21.60
C GLY A 133 -4.84 -1.97 -22.19
N ILE A 134 -3.85 -1.64 -23.05
CA ILE A 134 -2.94 -2.62 -23.64
C ILE A 134 -2.07 -3.26 -22.56
N TYR A 135 -1.52 -2.47 -21.65
CA TYR A 135 -0.68 -2.96 -20.56
C TYR A 135 -1.47 -3.89 -19.63
N ASN A 136 -2.67 -3.51 -19.23
CA ASN A 136 -3.56 -4.32 -18.38
C ASN A 136 -3.91 -5.65 -19.07
N TRP A 137 -4.15 -5.67 -20.37
CA TRP A 137 -4.38 -6.90 -21.11
C TRP A 137 -3.18 -7.85 -21.06
N PHE A 138 -1.95 -7.34 -21.20
CA PHE A 138 -0.74 -8.15 -21.04
C PHE A 138 -0.58 -8.65 -19.59
N LEU A 139 -0.87 -7.81 -18.58
CA LEU A 139 -0.83 -8.22 -17.17
C LEU A 139 -1.84 -9.32 -16.88
N GLU A 140 -3.06 -9.21 -17.40
CA GLU A 140 -4.11 -10.22 -17.24
C GLU A 140 -3.66 -11.57 -17.83
N ILE A 141 -3.05 -11.58 -19.01
CA ILE A 141 -2.48 -12.79 -19.61
C ILE A 141 -1.37 -13.36 -18.70
N ALA A 142 -0.50 -12.51 -18.17
CA ALA A 142 0.58 -12.95 -17.28
C ALA A 142 0.02 -13.59 -15.99
N PHE A 143 -1.01 -12.99 -15.38
CA PHE A 143 -1.68 -13.55 -14.21
C PHE A 143 -2.48 -14.83 -14.51
N LYS A 144 -3.13 -14.93 -15.67
CA LYS A 144 -3.79 -16.18 -16.11
C LYS A 144 -2.81 -17.34 -16.18
N ARG A 145 -1.58 -17.08 -16.64
CA ARG A 145 -0.51 -18.09 -16.79
C ARG A 145 0.27 -18.36 -15.50
N SER A 146 0.27 -17.43 -14.54
CA SER A 146 0.95 -17.61 -13.27
C SER A 146 0.23 -18.67 -12.41
N GLY A 147 0.87 -19.10 -11.32
CA GLY A 147 0.41 -20.21 -10.45
C GLY A 147 -1.07 -20.18 -10.06
N LYS A 148 -1.51 -21.19 -9.34
CA LYS A 148 -2.92 -21.40 -8.96
C LYS A 148 -3.35 -20.53 -7.78
N TYR A 149 -2.41 -20.15 -6.89
CA TYR A 149 -2.71 -19.58 -5.59
C TYR A 149 -2.28 -18.11 -5.50
N PHE A 150 -3.22 -17.27 -5.08
CA PHE A 150 -2.99 -15.84 -4.87
C PHE A 150 -3.40 -15.42 -3.47
N TYR A 151 -2.80 -14.34 -2.97
CA TYR A 151 -3.34 -13.59 -1.85
C TYR A 151 -3.44 -12.11 -2.19
N THR A 152 -4.38 -11.42 -1.56
CA THR A 152 -4.55 -9.97 -1.61
C THR A 152 -4.69 -9.42 -0.21
N GLU A 153 -4.52 -8.12 -0.05
CA GLU A 153 -4.52 -7.45 1.24
C GLU A 153 -5.87 -6.79 1.58
N ASN A 154 -6.89 -6.97 0.71
CA ASN A 154 -8.19 -6.34 0.86
C ASN A 154 -9.30 -7.32 0.42
N PRO A 155 -10.34 -7.57 1.24
CA PRO A 155 -11.44 -8.46 0.88
C PRO A 155 -12.11 -8.11 -0.45
N PHE A 156 -12.37 -6.83 -0.70
CA PHE A 156 -12.93 -6.35 -1.97
C PHE A 156 -12.05 -6.75 -3.18
N ILE A 157 -10.74 -6.58 -3.07
CA ILE A 157 -9.78 -6.97 -4.11
C ILE A 157 -9.75 -8.49 -4.29
N SER A 158 -9.87 -9.26 -3.19
CA SER A 158 -9.96 -10.74 -3.26
C SER A 158 -11.17 -11.19 -4.08
N GLU A 159 -12.33 -10.59 -3.85
CA GLU A 159 -13.55 -10.92 -4.57
C GLU A 159 -13.46 -10.57 -6.05
N ARG A 160 -12.96 -9.37 -6.37
CA ARG A 160 -12.72 -8.96 -7.75
C ARG A 160 -11.74 -9.88 -8.47
N LEU A 161 -10.67 -10.32 -7.77
CA LEU A 161 -9.69 -11.23 -8.35
C LEU A 161 -10.30 -12.63 -8.60
N LYS A 162 -11.14 -13.14 -7.70
CA LYS A 162 -11.89 -14.40 -7.89
C LYS A 162 -12.83 -14.31 -9.10
N MET A 163 -13.52 -13.17 -9.27
CA MET A 163 -14.40 -12.96 -10.43
C MET A 163 -13.61 -12.94 -11.75
N LEU A 164 -12.45 -12.28 -11.78
CA LEU A 164 -11.62 -12.18 -12.99
C LEU A 164 -10.93 -13.51 -13.33
N PHE A 165 -10.54 -14.28 -12.30
CA PHE A 165 -9.82 -15.56 -12.43
C PHE A 165 -10.51 -16.68 -11.65
N PRO A 166 -11.69 -17.18 -12.08
CA PRO A 166 -12.48 -18.17 -11.33
C PRO A 166 -11.75 -19.50 -11.07
N SER A 167 -10.74 -19.83 -11.88
CA SER A 167 -9.93 -21.05 -11.72
C SER A 167 -8.82 -20.91 -10.67
N LYS A 168 -8.61 -19.74 -10.10
CA LYS A 168 -7.57 -19.47 -9.11
C LYS A 168 -8.13 -19.53 -7.69
N THR A 169 -7.30 -19.97 -6.76
CA THR A 169 -7.61 -19.88 -5.33
C THR A 169 -7.04 -18.57 -4.79
N VAL A 170 -7.90 -17.75 -4.18
CA VAL A 170 -7.53 -16.43 -3.66
C VAL A 170 -7.78 -16.37 -2.17
N TYR A 171 -6.75 -16.05 -1.41
CA TYR A 171 -6.80 -15.83 0.03
C TYR A 171 -6.78 -14.33 0.34
N THR A 172 -7.43 -13.94 1.43
CA THR A 172 -7.29 -12.59 1.98
C THR A 172 -6.35 -12.66 3.18
N VAL A 173 -5.23 -11.96 3.09
CA VAL A 173 -4.26 -11.77 4.18
C VAL A 173 -4.02 -10.27 4.25
N THR A 174 -4.66 -9.61 5.22
CA THR A 174 -4.63 -8.15 5.30
C THR A 174 -3.22 -7.65 5.63
N ASN A 175 -2.92 -6.45 5.21
CA ASN A 175 -1.69 -5.77 5.59
C ASN A 175 -1.94 -4.90 6.83
N TYR A 176 -0.88 -4.28 7.36
CA TYR A 176 -0.90 -3.49 8.58
C TYR A 176 0.03 -2.29 8.44
N TYR A 177 0.06 -1.41 9.45
CA TYR A 177 1.09 -0.38 9.53
C TYR A 177 2.47 -1.00 9.85
N ASN A 178 3.53 -0.22 9.63
CA ASN A 178 4.89 -0.68 9.92
C ASN A 178 5.13 -0.78 11.43
N GLN A 179 5.97 -1.74 11.86
CA GLN A 179 6.32 -1.96 13.27
C GLN A 179 6.88 -0.72 13.99
N VAL A 180 7.41 0.25 13.24
CA VAL A 180 7.94 1.50 13.81
C VAL A 180 6.87 2.28 14.58
N PHE A 181 5.60 2.20 14.17
CA PHE A 181 4.50 2.89 14.85
C PHE A 181 4.27 2.39 16.28
N ASP A 182 4.74 1.19 16.62
CA ASP A 182 4.70 0.62 17.98
C ASP A 182 6.02 0.80 18.75
N ARG A 183 6.99 1.52 18.17
CA ARG A 183 8.33 1.70 18.75
C ARG A 183 8.71 3.18 18.85
N PRO A 184 8.15 3.94 19.80
CA PRO A 184 8.40 5.39 19.92
C PRO A 184 9.88 5.75 20.03
N SER A 185 10.73 4.85 20.57
CA SER A 185 12.18 5.07 20.64
C SER A 185 12.90 5.11 19.27
N GLN A 186 12.21 4.65 18.21
CA GLN A 186 12.72 4.68 16.84
C GLN A 186 12.17 5.84 16.03
N TRP A 187 11.28 6.65 16.58
CA TRP A 187 10.70 7.79 15.88
C TRP A 187 11.73 8.90 15.72
N ARG A 188 11.78 9.46 14.54
CA ARG A 188 12.55 10.66 14.24
C ARG A 188 11.60 11.86 14.11
N GLU A 189 11.98 12.95 14.77
CA GLU A 189 11.15 14.15 14.78
C GLU A 189 11.24 14.89 13.44
N VAL A 190 10.08 15.27 12.89
CA VAL A 190 9.93 16.27 11.83
C VAL A 190 9.09 17.40 12.41
N LYS A 191 9.66 18.59 12.54
CA LYS A 191 8.94 19.75 13.09
C LYS A 191 8.21 20.48 11.99
N LEU A 192 6.89 20.55 12.12
CA LEU A 192 6.08 21.43 11.28
C LEU A 192 6.11 22.85 11.88
N PRO A 193 6.09 23.90 11.04
CA PRO A 193 5.90 25.27 11.54
C PRO A 193 4.60 25.36 12.36
N PRO A 194 4.59 26.10 13.48
CA PRO A 194 3.37 26.33 14.25
C PRO A 194 2.25 26.85 13.36
N PHE A 195 1.05 26.34 13.58
CA PHE A 195 -0.12 26.76 12.82
C PHE A 195 -1.36 26.75 13.71
N ASP A 196 -2.07 27.87 13.72
CA ASP A 196 -3.32 28.02 14.44
C ASP A 196 -4.50 27.73 13.50
N GLY A 197 -4.85 26.47 13.37
CA GLY A 197 -5.88 25.96 12.47
C GLY A 197 -5.74 24.44 12.26
N VAL A 198 -6.59 23.88 11.41
CA VAL A 198 -6.65 22.44 11.14
C VAL A 198 -5.56 22.01 10.16
N THR A 199 -4.77 21.01 10.53
CA THR A 199 -3.72 20.43 9.71
C THR A 199 -4.18 19.10 9.11
N LEU A 200 -4.28 19.05 7.77
CA LEU A 200 -4.63 17.85 7.00
C LEU A 200 -3.36 17.21 6.45
N LEU A 201 -3.10 15.97 6.78
CA LEU A 201 -1.88 15.24 6.40
C LEU A 201 -2.14 14.23 5.29
N THR A 202 -1.30 14.24 4.27
CA THR A 202 -1.20 13.17 3.26
C THR A 202 0.23 12.66 3.16
N ILE A 203 0.48 11.43 3.58
CA ILE A 203 1.74 10.74 3.37
C ILE A 203 1.61 9.86 2.14
N ALA A 204 2.22 10.26 1.03
CA ALA A 204 2.13 9.53 -0.23
C ALA A 204 3.22 9.93 -1.21
N THR A 205 3.58 9.04 -2.14
CA THR A 205 4.20 9.43 -3.40
C THR A 205 3.09 9.98 -4.32
N PRO A 206 3.26 11.15 -4.96
CA PRO A 206 2.19 11.85 -5.67
C PRO A 206 1.89 11.25 -7.05
N TYR A 207 1.61 9.95 -7.09
CA TYR A 207 1.13 9.30 -8.31
C TYR A 207 -0.27 9.80 -8.70
N ILE A 208 -0.60 9.76 -9.98
CA ILE A 208 -1.90 10.25 -10.52
C ILE A 208 -3.08 9.63 -9.76
N HIS A 209 -3.02 8.34 -9.42
CA HIS A 209 -4.11 7.67 -8.70
C HIS A 209 -4.29 8.16 -7.26
N LYS A 210 -3.27 8.78 -6.66
CA LYS A 210 -3.38 9.38 -5.33
C LYS A 210 -4.21 10.66 -5.32
N ASN A 211 -4.47 11.27 -6.49
CA ASN A 211 -5.36 12.41 -6.70
C ASN A 211 -5.13 13.59 -5.74
N VAL A 212 -3.90 13.77 -5.28
CA VAL A 212 -3.55 14.82 -4.30
C VAL A 212 -3.91 16.23 -4.79
N THR A 213 -3.98 16.42 -6.11
CA THR A 213 -4.30 17.71 -6.74
C THR A 213 -5.72 18.19 -6.48
N ILE A 214 -6.66 17.33 -6.07
CA ILE A 214 -8.02 17.73 -5.66
C ILE A 214 -7.97 18.72 -4.49
N ALA A 215 -6.93 18.67 -3.66
CA ALA A 215 -6.75 19.59 -2.54
C ALA A 215 -6.76 21.07 -2.97
N ALA A 216 -6.28 21.38 -4.19
CA ALA A 216 -6.27 22.76 -4.68
C ALA A 216 -7.69 23.33 -4.87
N SER A 217 -8.58 22.61 -5.55
CA SER A 217 -9.98 23.02 -5.71
C SER A 217 -10.75 22.97 -4.39
N THR A 218 -10.48 21.96 -3.56
CA THR A 218 -11.06 21.83 -2.22
C THR A 218 -10.68 23.02 -1.32
N ALA A 219 -9.41 23.44 -1.33
CA ALA A 219 -8.94 24.59 -0.54
C ALA A 219 -9.65 25.90 -0.95
N ARG A 220 -9.80 26.13 -2.27
CA ARG A 220 -10.55 27.32 -2.75
C ARG A 220 -12.00 27.31 -2.27
N LEU A 221 -12.64 26.16 -2.29
CA LEU A 221 -14.02 26.00 -1.83
C LEU A 221 -14.15 26.20 -0.31
N LEU A 222 -13.23 25.66 0.47
CA LEU A 222 -13.19 25.88 1.92
C LEU A 222 -13.02 27.38 2.25
N ARG A 223 -12.06 28.07 1.63
CA ARG A 223 -11.86 29.51 1.83
C ARG A 223 -13.10 30.35 1.44
N LYS A 224 -13.75 29.97 0.35
CA LYS A 224 -14.95 30.69 -0.14
C LYS A 224 -16.17 30.51 0.77
N LYS A 225 -16.38 29.25 1.25
CA LYS A 225 -17.58 28.92 2.04
C LYS A 225 -17.44 29.24 3.53
N HIS A 226 -16.22 29.09 4.03
CA HIS A 226 -15.88 29.19 5.44
C HIS A 226 -14.67 30.12 5.62
N PRO A 227 -14.83 31.46 5.43
CA PRO A 227 -13.70 32.39 5.43
C PRO A 227 -12.89 32.39 6.74
N ASP A 228 -13.55 32.10 7.86
CA ASP A 228 -12.94 32.07 9.20
C ASP A 228 -12.30 30.68 9.52
N PHE A 229 -12.51 29.69 8.67
CA PHE A 229 -11.92 28.35 8.85
C PHE A 229 -10.47 28.33 8.43
N ARG A 230 -9.57 28.22 9.40
CA ARG A 230 -8.12 28.16 9.18
C ARG A 230 -7.69 26.70 9.01
N PHE A 231 -7.06 26.41 7.89
CA PHE A 231 -6.60 25.05 7.56
C PHE A 231 -5.34 25.09 6.70
N ARG A 232 -4.57 23.99 6.75
CA ARG A 232 -3.48 23.72 5.80
C ARG A 232 -3.43 22.25 5.43
N PHE A 233 -3.01 21.97 4.19
CA PHE A 233 -2.63 20.64 3.73
C PHE A 233 -1.13 20.46 3.89
N VAL A 234 -0.71 19.34 4.45
CA VAL A 234 0.69 18.94 4.62
C VAL A 234 0.94 17.69 3.78
N PHE A 235 1.91 17.76 2.87
CA PHE A 235 2.27 16.68 1.95
C PHE A 235 3.71 16.22 2.15
N SER A 236 3.92 14.88 2.17
CA SER A 236 5.23 14.24 2.30
C SER A 236 5.97 14.06 0.95
N PHE A 237 5.92 15.07 0.10
CA PHE A 237 6.64 15.13 -1.18
C PHE A 237 7.00 16.58 -1.51
N ASN A 238 7.81 16.79 -2.55
CA ASN A 238 8.26 18.14 -2.91
C ASN A 238 7.16 18.93 -3.66
N LYS A 239 7.18 20.25 -3.52
CA LYS A 239 6.21 21.13 -4.18
C LYS A 239 6.17 20.97 -5.71
N GLU A 240 7.32 20.69 -6.32
CA GLU A 240 7.47 20.48 -7.77
C GLU A 240 6.69 19.27 -8.27
N ASP A 241 6.42 18.31 -7.39
CA ASP A 241 5.64 17.10 -7.70
C ASP A 241 4.12 17.34 -7.58
N PHE A 242 3.70 18.52 -7.10
CA PHE A 242 2.28 18.90 -6.98
C PHE A 242 1.80 19.62 -8.25
N HIS A 243 1.23 18.87 -9.18
CA HIS A 243 0.85 19.36 -10.50
C HIS A 243 -0.50 20.08 -10.55
N ALA A 244 -0.74 21.03 -9.62
CA ALA A 244 -1.88 21.94 -9.65
C ALA A 244 -1.43 23.39 -9.37
N ASP A 245 -2.11 24.36 -9.96
CA ASP A 245 -1.87 25.77 -9.66
C ASP A 245 -2.48 26.12 -8.28
N ILE A 246 -1.64 26.64 -7.38
CA ILE A 246 -2.01 27.02 -6.01
C ILE A 246 -1.53 28.44 -5.63
N LYS A 247 -1.13 29.26 -6.60
CA LYS A 247 -0.55 30.58 -6.35
C LYS A 247 -1.43 31.47 -5.49
N ASP A 248 -2.74 31.39 -5.66
CA ASP A 248 -3.77 32.16 -4.92
C ASP A 248 -4.09 31.61 -3.52
N ILE A 249 -3.62 30.40 -3.22
CA ILE A 249 -3.90 29.65 -1.99
C ILE A 249 -2.66 28.97 -1.40
N GLU A 250 -1.47 29.42 -1.77
CA GLU A 250 -0.21 28.77 -1.39
C GLU A 250 -0.05 28.66 0.12
N ASP A 251 -0.55 29.63 0.88
CA ASP A 251 -0.51 29.63 2.35
C ASP A 251 -1.24 28.45 3.00
N ASN A 252 -2.12 27.80 2.25
CA ASN A 252 -2.82 26.60 2.71
C ASN A 252 -2.05 25.29 2.43
N PHE A 253 -0.81 25.36 1.92
CA PHE A 253 -0.04 24.17 1.53
C PHE A 253 1.36 24.19 2.14
N LEU A 254 1.73 23.07 2.72
CA LEU A 254 3.07 22.80 3.24
C LEU A 254 3.59 21.50 2.64
N PHE A 255 4.75 21.56 2.02
CA PHE A 255 5.44 20.41 1.44
C PHE A 255 6.70 20.14 2.27
N VAL A 256 6.73 19.00 2.95
CA VAL A 256 7.87 18.63 3.83
C VAL A 256 8.92 17.77 3.12
N GLY A 257 8.71 17.50 1.83
CA GLY A 257 9.58 16.62 1.08
C GLY A 257 9.36 15.15 1.42
N ARG A 258 10.22 14.29 0.87
CA ARG A 258 10.17 12.85 1.13
C ARG A 258 10.55 12.56 2.58
N VAL A 259 9.76 11.76 3.26
CA VAL A 259 9.97 11.34 4.65
C VAL A 259 10.31 9.86 4.74
N ASP A 260 11.11 9.50 5.73
CA ASP A 260 11.35 8.10 6.07
C ASP A 260 10.22 7.55 6.95
N ILE A 261 10.09 6.23 6.97
CA ILE A 261 9.05 5.56 7.76
C ILE A 261 9.14 5.88 9.26
N SER A 262 10.35 6.11 9.78
CA SER A 262 10.57 6.51 11.19
C SER A 262 10.14 7.95 11.50
N GLU A 263 9.92 8.78 10.49
CA GLU A 263 9.47 10.16 10.60
C GLU A 263 7.94 10.28 10.50
N CYS A 264 7.29 9.29 9.89
CA CYS A 264 5.85 9.29 9.70
C CYS A 264 5.07 9.47 11.00
N PRO A 265 5.34 8.75 12.12
CA PRO A 265 4.60 8.93 13.36
C PRO A 265 4.64 10.37 13.89
N SER A 266 5.78 11.06 13.75
CA SER A 266 5.92 12.47 14.15
C SER A 266 4.99 13.40 13.37
N LEU A 267 4.80 13.16 12.08
CA LEU A 267 3.86 13.93 11.25
C LEU A 267 2.40 13.63 11.63
N TYR A 268 2.06 12.36 11.85
CA TYR A 268 0.72 11.99 12.33
C TYR A 268 0.39 12.65 13.66
N MET A 269 1.33 12.75 14.59
CA MET A 269 1.09 13.41 15.88
C MET A 269 0.74 14.89 15.72
N GLN A 270 1.26 15.57 14.71
CA GLN A 270 1.10 17.00 14.46
C GLN A 270 -0.05 17.33 13.49
N CYS A 271 -0.82 16.35 13.03
CA CYS A 271 -2.00 16.58 12.20
C CYS A 271 -3.30 16.38 12.98
N ASP A 272 -4.37 16.96 12.47
CA ASP A 272 -5.72 16.83 13.01
C ASP A 272 -6.53 15.82 12.20
N ILE A 273 -6.34 15.77 10.88
CA ILE A 273 -7.06 14.89 9.94
C ILE A 273 -6.08 14.26 8.98
N VAL A 274 -6.25 12.98 8.72
CA VAL A 274 -5.53 12.28 7.65
C VAL A 274 -6.37 12.30 6.38
N PHE A 275 -5.84 12.94 5.35
CA PHE A 275 -6.51 13.13 4.06
C PHE A 275 -5.98 12.16 3.02
N VAL A 276 -6.82 11.24 2.54
CA VAL A 276 -6.44 10.17 1.61
C VAL A 276 -7.32 10.21 0.35
N PRO A 277 -7.04 11.10 -0.61
CA PRO A 277 -7.90 11.35 -1.77
C PRO A 277 -7.73 10.33 -2.92
N THR A 278 -7.22 9.14 -2.63
CA THR A 278 -6.84 8.16 -3.64
C THR A 278 -8.05 7.58 -4.39
N LEU A 279 -7.86 7.29 -5.69
CA LEU A 279 -8.94 6.84 -6.60
C LEU A 279 -8.92 5.34 -6.84
N ILE A 280 -7.83 4.66 -6.57
CA ILE A 280 -7.70 3.22 -6.76
C ILE A 280 -6.51 2.67 -5.96
N GLU A 281 -6.74 1.61 -5.17
CA GLU A 281 -5.72 0.91 -4.38
C GLU A 281 -6.08 -0.56 -4.22
N CYS A 282 -5.07 -1.41 -4.03
CA CYS A 282 -5.28 -2.71 -3.39
C CYS A 282 -5.27 -2.55 -1.88
N PHE A 283 -4.31 -1.77 -1.38
CA PHE A 283 -4.15 -1.44 0.03
C PHE A 283 -3.39 -0.13 0.16
N THR A 284 -3.70 0.65 1.18
CA THR A 284 -2.88 1.82 1.58
C THR A 284 -2.61 1.78 3.07
N ALA A 285 -1.32 1.84 3.45
CA ALA A 285 -0.90 1.84 4.85
C ALA A 285 -1.39 3.09 5.61
N ALA A 286 -1.69 4.18 4.91
CA ALA A 286 -2.18 5.41 5.53
C ALA A 286 -3.45 5.21 6.37
N TYR A 287 -4.31 4.24 6.04
CA TYR A 287 -5.50 3.95 6.84
C TYR A 287 -5.16 3.33 8.21
N PRO A 288 -4.50 2.15 8.29
CA PRO A 288 -4.14 1.59 9.59
C PRO A 288 -3.12 2.44 10.34
N GLU A 289 -2.28 3.23 9.67
CA GLU A 289 -1.39 4.20 10.31
C GLU A 289 -2.18 5.31 11.01
N ALA A 290 -3.18 5.91 10.33
CA ALA A 290 -4.07 6.92 10.91
C ALA A 290 -4.86 6.36 12.10
N MET A 291 -5.43 5.15 11.96
CA MET A 291 -6.15 4.46 13.04
C MET A 291 -5.25 4.22 14.25
N ARG A 292 -4.01 3.72 14.03
CA ARG A 292 -3.01 3.50 15.09
C ARG A 292 -2.63 4.79 15.80
N MET A 293 -2.53 5.88 15.06
CA MET A 293 -2.20 7.21 15.58
C MET A 293 -3.42 7.98 16.06
N ARG A 294 -4.61 7.33 16.12
CA ARG A 294 -5.88 7.91 16.57
C ARG A 294 -6.24 9.21 15.85
N LYS A 295 -6.06 9.21 14.52
CA LYS A 295 -6.38 10.35 13.67
C LYS A 295 -7.60 10.06 12.81
N PRO A 296 -8.59 10.97 12.76
CA PRO A 296 -9.74 10.81 11.89
C PRO A 296 -9.30 10.83 10.42
N ILE A 297 -9.99 10.06 9.60
CA ILE A 297 -9.70 9.87 8.18
C ILE A 297 -10.79 10.52 7.34
N VAL A 298 -10.38 11.31 6.34
CA VAL A 298 -11.24 11.75 5.24
C VAL A 298 -10.73 11.13 3.95
N THR A 299 -11.58 10.38 3.26
CA THR A 299 -11.19 9.62 2.06
C THR A 299 -12.31 9.56 1.02
N THR A 300 -12.01 9.00 -0.15
CA THR A 300 -12.97 8.82 -1.25
C THR A 300 -13.99 7.72 -0.95
N ASP A 301 -15.25 7.95 -1.34
CA ASP A 301 -16.34 6.98 -1.31
C ASP A 301 -16.16 5.95 -2.42
N LEU A 302 -15.30 4.97 -2.16
CA LEU A 302 -14.97 3.87 -3.10
C LEU A 302 -14.86 2.55 -2.35
N GLU A 303 -15.31 1.48 -2.99
CA GLU A 303 -15.42 0.15 -2.41
C GLU A 303 -14.12 -0.36 -1.74
N PHE A 304 -12.95 -0.06 -2.32
CA PHE A 304 -11.69 -0.46 -1.71
C PHE A 304 -11.44 0.27 -0.38
N ALA A 305 -11.89 1.51 -0.24
CA ALA A 305 -11.75 2.30 0.99
C ALA A 305 -12.72 1.77 2.07
N HIS A 306 -13.97 1.47 1.69
CA HIS A 306 -14.94 0.83 2.59
C HIS A 306 -14.45 -0.54 3.05
N GLY A 307 -13.85 -1.34 2.16
CA GLY A 307 -13.28 -2.65 2.49
C GLY A 307 -12.12 -2.60 3.49
N LEU A 308 -11.49 -1.43 3.64
CA LEU A 308 -10.39 -1.21 4.60
C LEU A 308 -10.82 -0.40 5.83
N CYS A 309 -11.62 0.63 5.68
CA CYS A 309 -11.96 1.53 6.77
C CYS A 309 -13.31 1.21 7.43
N GLY A 310 -14.29 0.61 6.72
CA GLY A 310 -15.65 0.47 7.26
C GLY A 310 -16.18 1.83 7.73
N ASP A 311 -16.56 1.93 9.01
CA ASP A 311 -17.07 3.16 9.63
C ASP A 311 -15.94 4.03 10.25
N ALA A 312 -14.68 3.72 9.98
CA ALA A 312 -13.51 4.44 10.52
C ALA A 312 -13.04 5.62 9.65
N ALA A 313 -13.87 6.10 8.75
CA ALA A 313 -13.55 7.25 7.90
C ALA A 313 -14.82 8.06 7.58
N ASP A 314 -14.64 9.33 7.25
CA ASP A 314 -15.66 10.13 6.58
C ASP A 314 -15.39 10.12 5.08
N TYR A 315 -16.41 9.84 4.31
CA TYR A 315 -16.32 9.60 2.88
C TYR A 315 -16.87 10.76 2.07
N TYR A 316 -16.25 11.03 0.90
CA TYR A 316 -16.72 11.98 -0.07
C TYR A 316 -16.71 11.40 -1.48
N SER A 317 -17.62 11.85 -2.32
CA SER A 317 -17.75 11.43 -3.71
C SER A 317 -16.45 11.69 -4.48
N ALA A 318 -15.86 10.65 -5.04
CA ALA A 318 -14.59 10.74 -5.72
C ALA A 318 -14.61 11.79 -6.86
N LEU A 319 -13.57 12.61 -6.96
CA LEU A 319 -13.43 13.74 -7.88
C LEU A 319 -14.35 14.93 -7.61
N ASP A 320 -15.19 14.90 -6.59
CA ASP A 320 -16.03 16.03 -6.17
C ASP A 320 -15.34 16.84 -5.07
N SER A 321 -14.72 17.97 -5.47
CA SER A 321 -14.03 18.86 -4.53
C SER A 321 -14.99 19.60 -3.61
N GLN A 322 -16.27 19.74 -3.98
CA GLN A 322 -17.27 20.35 -3.13
C GLN A 322 -17.66 19.42 -1.98
N ASP A 323 -17.90 18.14 -2.30
CA ASP A 323 -18.21 17.13 -1.30
C ASP A 323 -16.98 16.85 -0.42
N CYS A 324 -15.78 16.85 -1.00
CA CYS A 324 -14.52 16.80 -0.26
C CYS A 324 -14.38 17.96 0.75
N ALA A 325 -14.69 19.19 0.34
CA ALA A 325 -14.66 20.34 1.25
C ALA A 325 -15.69 20.22 2.39
N ASN A 326 -16.89 19.72 2.09
CA ASN A 326 -17.92 19.48 3.10
C ASN A 326 -17.49 18.41 4.12
N ALA A 327 -16.91 17.29 3.65
CA ALA A 327 -16.40 16.22 4.51
C ALA A 327 -15.28 16.72 5.43
N ILE A 328 -14.30 17.44 4.88
CA ILE A 328 -13.21 18.03 5.68
C ILE A 328 -13.75 18.99 6.74
N TYR A 329 -14.66 19.90 6.36
CA TYR A 329 -15.23 20.85 7.29
C TYR A 329 -16.03 20.17 8.39
N ARG A 330 -16.85 19.17 8.06
CA ARG A 330 -17.64 18.37 8.98
C ARG A 330 -16.76 17.68 10.02
N VAL A 331 -15.72 16.95 9.59
CA VAL A 331 -14.79 16.27 10.50
C VAL A 331 -14.00 17.26 11.35
N ALA A 332 -13.66 18.42 10.79
CA ALA A 332 -12.90 19.44 11.51
C ALA A 332 -13.70 20.14 12.62
N THR A 333 -15.01 20.31 12.43
CA THR A 333 -15.86 21.15 13.32
C THR A 333 -16.83 20.34 14.19
N ASP A 334 -17.03 19.06 13.92
CA ASP A 334 -17.92 18.19 14.69
C ASP A 334 -17.11 17.17 15.51
N ASP A 335 -17.03 17.42 16.82
CA ASP A 335 -16.30 16.55 17.77
C ASP A 335 -16.89 15.14 17.88
N LEU A 336 -18.22 15.01 17.73
CA LEU A 336 -18.87 13.70 17.82
C LEU A 336 -18.50 12.82 16.62
N ILE A 337 -18.53 13.39 15.42
CA ILE A 337 -18.12 12.69 14.20
C ILE A 337 -16.65 12.29 14.31
N ARG A 338 -15.79 13.23 14.70
CA ARG A 338 -14.35 12.99 14.84
C ARG A 338 -14.05 11.87 15.84
N THR A 339 -14.70 11.91 17.00
CA THR A 339 -14.56 10.90 18.06
C THR A 339 -15.03 9.53 17.56
N SER A 340 -16.20 9.48 16.92
CA SER A 340 -16.75 8.24 16.36
C SER A 340 -15.81 7.59 15.34
N ILE A 341 -15.26 8.38 14.41
CA ILE A 341 -14.29 7.87 13.40
C ILE A 341 -13.07 7.27 14.09
N VAL A 342 -12.51 7.93 15.11
CA VAL A 342 -11.34 7.46 15.83
C VAL A 342 -11.64 6.16 16.59
N GLU A 343 -12.75 6.08 17.31
CA GLU A 343 -13.16 4.87 18.04
C GLU A 343 -13.44 3.69 17.10
N ASN A 344 -14.08 3.95 15.97
CA ASN A 344 -14.28 2.95 14.94
C ASN A 344 -12.96 2.50 14.32
N GLY A 345 -11.98 3.41 14.18
CA GLY A 345 -10.63 3.09 13.73
C GLY A 345 -9.91 2.12 14.65
N GLU A 346 -10.03 2.29 15.97
CA GLU A 346 -9.47 1.34 16.94
C GLU A 346 -10.10 -0.05 16.84
N LYS A 347 -11.41 -0.11 16.65
CA LYS A 347 -12.12 -1.38 16.41
C LYS A 347 -11.71 -2.00 15.07
N GLN A 348 -11.64 -1.18 14.03
CA GLN A 348 -11.27 -1.65 12.67
C GLN A 348 -9.85 -2.24 12.64
N LEU A 349 -8.89 -1.70 13.40
CA LEU A 349 -7.55 -2.26 13.52
C LEU A 349 -7.54 -3.72 14.00
N THR A 350 -8.52 -4.15 14.79
CA THR A 350 -8.62 -5.55 15.26
C THR A 350 -8.99 -6.54 14.15
N HIS A 351 -9.50 -6.05 13.02
CA HIS A 351 -9.83 -6.87 11.86
C HIS A 351 -8.67 -7.07 10.88
N TYR A 352 -7.57 -6.33 11.08
CA TYR A 352 -6.38 -6.51 10.27
C TYR A 352 -5.46 -7.58 10.87
N ASP A 353 -4.76 -8.29 10.00
CA ASP A 353 -3.64 -9.12 10.40
C ASP A 353 -2.47 -8.22 10.77
N ASP A 354 -2.07 -8.21 12.04
CA ASP A 354 -0.84 -7.52 12.41
C ASP A 354 0.37 -8.13 11.65
N TYR A 355 1.52 -7.46 11.72
CA TYR A 355 2.71 -7.89 10.97
C TYR A 355 3.15 -9.33 11.31
N ARG A 356 2.86 -9.84 12.53
CA ARG A 356 3.16 -11.22 12.96
C ARG A 356 2.14 -12.20 12.40
N GLN A 357 0.86 -11.89 12.59
CA GLN A 357 -0.27 -12.69 12.09
C GLN A 357 -0.21 -12.81 10.57
N ARG A 358 0.11 -11.71 9.87
CA ARG A 358 0.30 -11.70 8.42
C ARG A 358 1.43 -12.62 7.99
N ALA A 359 2.62 -12.50 8.62
CA ALA A 359 3.76 -13.36 8.29
C ALA A 359 3.41 -14.83 8.56
N MET A 360 2.80 -15.15 9.69
CA MET A 360 2.35 -16.49 10.05
C MET A 360 1.37 -17.05 9.01
N LYS A 361 0.28 -16.32 8.70
CA LYS A 361 -0.70 -16.75 7.69
C LYS A 361 -0.07 -17.00 6.34
N LEU A 362 0.86 -16.16 5.87
CA LEU A 362 1.53 -16.33 4.58
C LEU A 362 2.45 -17.55 4.57
N VAL A 363 3.19 -17.79 5.65
CA VAL A 363 4.05 -18.97 5.80
C VAL A 363 3.19 -20.23 5.84
N ASP A 364 2.15 -20.29 6.68
CA ASP A 364 1.25 -21.43 6.82
C ASP A 364 0.52 -21.77 5.52
N LEU A 365 -0.03 -20.74 4.85
CA LEU A 365 -0.67 -20.91 3.55
C LEU A 365 0.32 -21.46 2.53
N THR A 366 1.55 -20.94 2.49
CA THR A 366 2.57 -21.40 1.54
C THR A 366 2.99 -22.85 1.83
N ALA A 367 3.14 -23.21 3.10
CA ALA A 367 3.49 -24.56 3.53
C ALA A 367 2.37 -25.59 3.27
N ALA A 368 1.12 -25.16 3.25
CA ALA A 368 -0.05 -26.02 3.00
C ALA A 368 -0.36 -26.24 1.52
N LEU A 369 0.30 -25.56 0.57
CA LEU A 369 0.06 -25.69 -0.87
C LEU A 369 0.41 -27.09 -1.39
N ARG A 370 -0.38 -27.55 -2.38
CA ARG A 370 -0.20 -28.85 -3.03
C ARG A 370 -0.35 -28.75 -4.55
#